data_c66b1359c3de5a46b3d46c37f1602ed5
#
_entry.id   c66b1359c3de5a46b3d46c37f1602ed5
#
_cell.length_a   1.000
_cell.length_b   1.000
_cell.length_c   1.000
_cell.angle_alpha   90.00
_cell.angle_beta   90.00
_cell.angle_gamma   90.00
#
_symmetry.space_group_name_H-M   'P 1'
#
loop_
_entity.id
_entity.type
_entity.pdbx_description
1 polymer ?
#
loop_
_entity_poly.entity_id
_entity_poly.type
_entity_poly.pdbx_seq_one_letter_code
_entity_poly.pdbx_strand_id
1 'polypeptide(L)'
;MRIGHISDFHLRDALPGSSAVATRRSREMPEKIARAIERFRAEGVDWVAVTGDLVDHPFEDMHSPENLARGEADLLLVRSLLDTLSCPTFVLYGNHDHPLLFRRVFSMQSDGVDVGAFRVFCFYDEEGTDHVPVRVGTELERFDRALSEEGPKQIHLQHYLVHPEHNRGYPHTYGTADWLKQSLQRSGNVHLLLSGHYHPGVLSQKEGGIHYAVAPAFCEAPHRFALYECEENRVQARWLQVD
;
A
#
# COMPACT_ATOMS: atom_id res chain seq x y z
N MET A 1 -5.11 -0.22 -19.02
CA MET A 1 -5.32 0.53 -17.78
C MET A 1 -3.96 0.87 -17.17
N ARG A 2 -3.74 2.13 -16.79
CA ARG A 2 -2.51 2.61 -16.13
C ARG A 2 -2.74 2.80 -14.66
N ILE A 3 -1.90 2.20 -13.82
CA ILE A 3 -2.00 2.20 -12.37
C ILE A 3 -0.77 2.87 -11.79
N GLY A 4 -0.96 3.96 -11.05
CA GLY A 4 0.09 4.51 -10.20
C GLY A 4 0.16 3.73 -8.89
N HIS A 5 1.37 3.44 -8.37
CA HIS A 5 1.53 2.76 -7.09
C HIS A 5 2.67 3.39 -6.29
N ILE A 6 2.34 3.85 -5.10
CA ILE A 6 3.24 4.53 -4.19
C ILE A 6 2.97 4.05 -2.76
N SER A 7 3.99 3.97 -1.92
CA SER A 7 3.88 3.41 -0.57
C SER A 7 4.92 3.99 0.37
N ASP A 8 4.73 3.77 1.67
CA ASP A 8 5.74 4.00 2.69
C ASP A 8 6.23 5.46 2.69
N PHE A 9 5.30 6.39 2.88
CA PHE A 9 5.61 7.82 2.98
C PHE A 9 6.34 8.14 4.28
N HIS A 10 5.96 7.49 5.37
CA HIS A 10 6.47 7.78 6.71
C HIS A 10 6.55 9.30 6.96
N LEU A 11 5.49 10.01 6.59
CA LEU A 11 5.42 11.47 6.69
C LEU A 11 5.45 11.90 8.17
N ARG A 12 6.16 12.98 8.44
CA ARG A 12 6.09 13.76 9.69
C ARG A 12 6.08 15.24 9.33
N ASP A 13 4.98 15.91 9.61
CA ASP A 13 4.85 17.36 9.51
C ASP A 13 4.45 17.94 10.87
N ALA A 14 3.30 17.58 11.41
CA ALA A 14 2.87 17.94 12.75
C ALA A 14 3.53 17.08 13.84
N LEU A 15 3.77 15.80 13.61
CA LEU A 15 4.53 14.94 14.52
C LEU A 15 5.96 15.46 14.71
N PRO A 16 6.47 15.50 15.96
CA PRO A 16 7.78 16.12 16.25
C PRO A 16 8.95 15.26 15.78
N GLY A 17 10.11 15.90 15.64
CA GLY A 17 11.36 15.22 15.31
C GLY A 17 11.43 14.69 13.86
N SER A 18 12.32 13.77 13.62
CA SER A 18 12.50 13.03 12.38
C SER A 18 12.32 11.53 12.65
N SER A 19 12.27 10.72 11.60
CA SER A 19 12.24 9.26 11.73
C SER A 19 13.45 8.76 12.52
N ALA A 20 13.28 7.69 13.29
CA ALA A 20 14.39 6.95 13.90
C ALA A 20 15.28 6.27 12.85
N VAL A 21 14.76 6.04 11.65
CA VAL A 21 15.49 5.47 10.50
C VAL A 21 16.09 6.61 9.68
N ALA A 22 17.40 6.72 9.66
CA ALA A 22 18.13 7.86 9.07
C ALA A 22 17.93 8.04 7.55
N THR A 23 17.57 6.97 6.82
CA THR A 23 17.30 7.00 5.38
C THR A 23 15.95 7.62 5.05
N ARG A 24 14.99 7.63 5.98
CA ARG A 24 13.64 8.17 5.79
C ARG A 24 13.65 9.69 5.82
N ARG A 25 13.25 10.31 4.74
CA ARG A 25 13.15 11.77 4.56
C ARG A 25 11.77 12.30 4.96
N SER A 26 11.28 11.91 6.12
CA SER A 26 9.90 12.13 6.62
C SER A 26 9.40 13.57 6.47
N ARG A 27 10.29 14.56 6.71
CA ARG A 27 9.98 16.00 6.62
C ARG A 27 9.85 16.53 5.19
N GLU A 28 10.43 15.82 4.21
CA GLU A 28 10.38 16.22 2.82
C GLU A 28 9.13 15.70 2.13
N MET A 29 8.39 14.78 2.76
CA MET A 29 7.29 14.04 2.14
C MET A 29 6.16 14.90 1.61
N PRO A 30 5.71 15.99 2.26
CA PRO A 30 4.65 16.83 1.68
C PRO A 30 5.00 17.32 0.26
N GLU A 31 6.23 17.81 0.06
CA GLU A 31 6.68 18.28 -1.25
C GLU A 31 6.89 17.12 -2.24
N LYS A 32 7.51 16.02 -1.79
CA LYS A 32 7.77 14.87 -2.64
C LYS A 32 6.49 14.18 -3.11
N ILE A 33 5.48 14.03 -2.24
CA ILE A 33 4.16 13.50 -2.60
C ILE A 33 3.49 14.40 -3.64
N ALA A 34 3.53 15.72 -3.47
CA ALA A 34 2.97 16.65 -4.45
C ALA A 34 3.63 16.46 -5.83
N ARG A 35 4.96 16.33 -5.90
CA ARG A 35 5.70 16.06 -7.15
C ARG A 35 5.32 14.70 -7.75
N ALA A 36 5.15 13.66 -6.94
CA ALA A 36 4.72 12.34 -7.42
C ALA A 36 3.30 12.40 -8.01
N ILE A 37 2.40 13.17 -7.41
CA ILE A 37 1.05 13.42 -7.91
C ILE A 37 1.09 14.11 -9.29
N GLU A 38 1.94 15.13 -9.45
CA GLU A 38 2.13 15.79 -10.75
C GLU A 38 2.65 14.79 -11.80
N ARG A 39 3.57 13.90 -11.39
CA ARG A 39 4.07 12.85 -12.27
C ARG A 39 2.98 11.87 -12.66
N PHE A 40 2.12 11.42 -11.73
CA PHE A 40 0.97 10.57 -12.05
C PHE A 40 0.01 11.23 -13.04
N ARG A 41 -0.25 12.54 -12.88
CA ARG A 41 -1.07 13.30 -13.84
C ARG A 41 -0.43 13.33 -15.23
N ALA A 42 0.88 13.58 -15.31
CA ALA A 42 1.62 13.62 -16.58
C ALA A 42 1.64 12.24 -17.28
N GLU A 43 1.67 11.16 -16.51
CA GLU A 43 1.60 9.78 -17.03
C GLU A 43 0.17 9.36 -17.41
N GLY A 44 -0.85 10.14 -17.04
CA GLY A 44 -2.25 9.83 -17.33
C GLY A 44 -2.70 8.53 -16.67
N VAL A 45 -2.45 8.37 -15.37
CA VAL A 45 -2.89 7.19 -14.62
C VAL A 45 -4.41 7.17 -14.49
N ASP A 46 -5.00 5.98 -14.61
CA ASP A 46 -6.44 5.80 -14.46
C ASP A 46 -6.86 5.77 -12.97
N TRP A 47 -5.96 5.31 -12.10
CA TRP A 47 -6.10 5.33 -10.64
C TRP A 47 -4.77 5.12 -9.92
N VAL A 48 -4.75 5.38 -8.61
CA VAL A 48 -3.54 5.27 -7.79
C VAL A 48 -3.78 4.35 -6.59
N ALA A 49 -2.84 3.42 -6.34
CA ALA A 49 -2.72 2.64 -5.13
C ALA A 49 -1.73 3.30 -4.16
N VAL A 50 -2.13 3.45 -2.90
CA VAL A 50 -1.27 3.89 -1.80
C VAL A 50 -1.30 2.80 -0.72
N THR A 51 -0.23 2.02 -0.63
CA THR A 51 -0.25 0.74 0.10
C THR A 51 0.29 0.79 1.53
N GLY A 52 0.03 1.89 2.25
CA GLY A 52 0.25 1.99 3.70
C GLY A 52 1.52 2.73 4.10
N ASP A 53 1.74 2.78 5.41
CA ASP A 53 2.80 3.53 6.07
C ASP A 53 2.81 5.01 5.66
N LEU A 54 1.63 5.65 5.83
CA LEU A 54 1.42 7.04 5.44
C LEU A 54 2.14 8.00 6.39
N VAL A 55 2.09 7.71 7.70
CA VAL A 55 2.62 8.54 8.77
C VAL A 55 3.59 7.73 9.62
N ASP A 56 4.68 8.33 10.03
CA ASP A 56 5.69 7.69 10.88
C ASP A 56 5.40 8.01 12.36
N HIS A 57 4.39 7.35 12.95
CA HIS A 57 4.09 7.50 14.37
C HIS A 57 5.24 7.01 15.26
N PRO A 58 5.53 7.67 16.39
CA PRO A 58 6.47 7.16 17.37
C PRO A 58 5.86 5.96 18.11
N PHE A 59 6.36 4.75 17.89
CA PHE A 59 5.82 3.52 18.51
C PHE A 59 5.75 3.56 20.02
N GLU A 60 6.77 4.13 20.67
CA GLU A 60 6.86 4.20 22.14
C GLU A 60 5.77 5.08 22.77
N ASP A 61 5.24 6.05 22.03
CA ASP A 61 4.24 7.01 22.52
C ASP A 61 3.12 7.27 21.50
N MET A 62 2.79 6.26 20.72
CA MET A 62 1.79 6.35 19.66
C MET A 62 0.40 6.77 20.19
N HIS A 63 0.07 6.36 21.40
CA HIS A 63 -1.26 6.55 21.99
C HIS A 63 -1.39 7.79 22.90
N SER A 64 -0.34 8.61 23.04
CA SER A 64 -0.48 9.86 23.78
C SER A 64 -1.46 10.82 23.09
N PRO A 65 -2.29 11.57 23.85
CA PRO A 65 -3.26 12.51 23.24
C PRO A 65 -2.59 13.51 22.28
N GLU A 66 -1.38 13.92 22.58
CA GLU A 66 -0.61 14.86 21.75
C GLU A 66 -0.20 14.23 20.42
N ASN A 67 0.36 13.01 20.43
CA ASN A 67 0.77 12.32 19.22
C ASN A 67 -0.43 11.82 18.40
N LEU A 68 -1.56 11.47 19.05
CA LEU A 68 -2.80 11.18 18.32
C LEU A 68 -3.30 12.42 17.56
N ALA A 69 -3.34 13.60 18.20
CA ALA A 69 -3.78 14.82 17.52
C ALA A 69 -2.85 15.22 16.36
N ARG A 70 -1.53 15.12 16.55
CA ARG A 70 -0.53 15.42 15.54
C ARG A 70 -0.54 14.41 14.40
N GLY A 71 -0.65 13.12 14.71
CA GLY A 71 -0.76 12.06 13.70
C GLY A 71 -2.04 12.17 12.86
N GLU A 72 -3.17 12.59 13.47
CA GLU A 72 -4.40 12.89 12.72
C GLU A 72 -4.19 14.07 11.77
N ALA A 73 -3.48 15.11 12.21
CA ALA A 73 -3.13 16.26 11.34
C ALA A 73 -2.24 15.82 10.17
N ASP A 74 -1.26 14.95 10.38
CA ASP A 74 -0.40 14.41 9.33
C ASP A 74 -1.18 13.53 8.36
N LEU A 75 -2.11 12.69 8.83
CA LEU A 75 -3.02 11.92 7.95
C LEU A 75 -3.93 12.83 7.12
N LEU A 76 -4.47 13.90 7.71
CA LEU A 76 -5.27 14.90 6.99
C LEU A 76 -4.43 15.62 5.92
N LEU A 77 -3.17 15.90 6.19
CA LEU A 77 -2.25 16.46 5.19
C LEU A 77 -2.04 15.49 4.02
N VAL A 78 -1.75 14.21 4.30
CA VAL A 78 -1.65 13.17 3.26
C VAL A 78 -2.93 13.11 2.43
N ARG A 79 -4.10 13.08 3.08
CA ARG A 79 -5.39 13.09 2.40
C ARG A 79 -5.55 14.30 1.49
N SER A 80 -5.26 15.50 2.00
CA SER A 80 -5.40 16.75 1.24
C SER A 80 -4.53 16.76 -0.02
N LEU A 81 -3.33 16.18 0.05
CA LEU A 81 -2.46 16.01 -1.11
C LEU A 81 -3.06 15.01 -2.12
N LEU A 82 -3.50 13.84 -1.66
CA LEU A 82 -4.08 12.80 -2.51
C LEU A 82 -5.39 13.25 -3.16
N ASP A 83 -6.23 14.03 -2.46
CA ASP A 83 -7.49 14.60 -2.98
C ASP A 83 -7.26 15.57 -4.17
N THR A 84 -6.02 15.99 -4.41
CA THR A 84 -5.68 16.76 -5.61
C THR A 84 -5.62 15.91 -6.88
N LEU A 85 -5.54 14.57 -6.78
CA LEU A 85 -5.62 13.68 -7.93
C LEU A 85 -7.03 13.73 -8.54
N SER A 86 -7.10 13.74 -9.87
CA SER A 86 -8.37 13.71 -10.62
C SER A 86 -8.89 12.30 -10.91
N CYS A 87 -8.21 11.27 -10.43
CA CYS A 87 -8.54 9.87 -10.61
C CYS A 87 -8.82 9.20 -9.25
N PRO A 88 -9.52 8.05 -9.22
CA PRO A 88 -9.72 7.29 -8.00
C PRO A 88 -8.40 6.93 -7.30
N THR A 89 -8.41 6.99 -5.97
CA THR A 89 -7.25 6.63 -5.14
C THR A 89 -7.69 5.60 -4.10
N PHE A 90 -6.97 4.49 -4.03
CA PHE A 90 -7.19 3.43 -3.06
C PHE A 90 -6.07 3.49 -2.02
N VAL A 91 -6.43 3.75 -0.77
CA VAL A 91 -5.48 3.99 0.32
C VAL A 91 -5.62 2.93 1.39
N LEU A 92 -4.49 2.36 1.81
CA LEU A 92 -4.39 1.43 2.93
C LEU A 92 -3.61 2.09 4.07
N TYR A 93 -3.73 1.52 5.27
CA TYR A 93 -2.76 1.77 6.34
C TYR A 93 -1.69 0.67 6.38
N GLY A 94 -0.54 0.97 6.97
CA GLY A 94 0.51 0.02 7.30
C GLY A 94 0.76 -0.04 8.79
N ASN A 95 1.83 -0.74 9.22
CA ASN A 95 2.13 -0.94 10.64
C ASN A 95 2.60 0.35 11.35
N HIS A 96 3.08 1.34 10.64
CA HIS A 96 3.41 2.66 11.20
C HIS A 96 2.20 3.58 11.36
N ASP A 97 1.07 3.28 10.74
CA ASP A 97 -0.14 4.08 10.85
C ASP A 97 -0.96 3.68 12.07
N HIS A 98 -1.67 4.66 12.65
CA HIS A 98 -2.62 4.38 13.72
C HIS A 98 -3.99 4.01 13.14
N PRO A 99 -4.48 2.74 13.24
CA PRO A 99 -5.67 2.29 12.51
C PRO A 99 -6.94 3.07 12.82
N LEU A 100 -7.14 3.52 14.08
CA LEU A 100 -8.32 4.30 14.44
C LEU A 100 -8.29 5.72 13.85
N LEU A 101 -7.12 6.36 13.77
CA LEU A 101 -6.97 7.66 13.12
C LEU A 101 -7.16 7.53 11.61
N PHE A 102 -6.59 6.50 11.01
CA PHE A 102 -6.79 6.20 9.60
C PHE A 102 -8.29 6.11 9.25
N ARG A 103 -9.07 5.36 10.03
CA ARG A 103 -10.52 5.19 9.83
C ARG A 103 -11.33 6.48 9.97
N ARG A 104 -10.83 7.48 10.68
CA ARG A 104 -11.45 8.82 10.76
C ARG A 104 -11.20 9.66 9.52
N VAL A 105 -10.02 9.50 8.94
CA VAL A 105 -9.56 10.31 7.81
C VAL A 105 -9.90 9.66 6.47
N PHE A 106 -9.69 8.36 6.32
CA PHE A 106 -9.92 7.61 5.09
C PHE A 106 -11.10 6.65 5.22
N SER A 107 -11.89 6.55 4.16
CA SER A 107 -12.95 5.55 4.07
C SER A 107 -12.35 4.19 3.74
N MET A 108 -12.65 3.19 4.58
CA MET A 108 -12.28 1.80 4.31
C MET A 108 -13.28 1.17 3.34
N GLN A 109 -12.76 0.38 2.41
CA GLN A 109 -13.60 -0.38 1.50
C GLN A 109 -14.04 -1.69 2.15
N SER A 110 -15.34 -1.98 2.13
CA SER A 110 -15.90 -3.25 2.60
C SER A 110 -15.90 -4.33 1.52
N ASP A 111 -16.03 -3.92 0.25
CA ASP A 111 -16.21 -4.80 -0.90
C ASP A 111 -15.27 -4.41 -2.04
N GLY A 112 -15.25 -5.23 -3.11
CA GLY A 112 -14.51 -4.91 -4.32
C GLY A 112 -15.14 -3.75 -5.08
N VAL A 113 -14.31 -2.93 -5.71
CA VAL A 113 -14.71 -1.80 -6.55
C VAL A 113 -14.32 -2.08 -7.98
N ASP A 114 -15.29 -1.99 -8.90
CA ASP A 114 -15.01 -2.19 -10.32
C ASP A 114 -14.34 -0.95 -10.92
N VAL A 115 -13.16 -1.15 -11.52
CA VAL A 115 -12.38 -0.13 -12.21
C VAL A 115 -11.96 -0.65 -13.59
N GLY A 116 -12.62 -0.16 -14.61
CA GLY A 116 -12.42 -0.67 -15.97
C GLY A 116 -12.76 -2.15 -16.09
N ALA A 117 -11.82 -2.97 -16.52
CA ALA A 117 -11.98 -4.42 -16.69
C ALA A 117 -11.60 -5.23 -15.43
N PHE A 118 -11.30 -4.57 -14.32
CA PHE A 118 -10.82 -5.21 -13.08
C PHE A 118 -11.68 -4.83 -11.89
N ARG A 119 -11.68 -5.71 -10.88
CA ARG A 119 -12.23 -5.45 -9.56
C ARG A 119 -11.11 -5.31 -8.54
N VAL A 120 -11.06 -4.15 -7.86
CA VAL A 120 -10.01 -3.81 -6.89
C VAL A 120 -10.50 -4.11 -5.48
N PHE A 121 -9.72 -4.87 -4.71
CA PHE A 121 -9.95 -5.16 -3.29
C PHE A 121 -8.82 -4.56 -2.45
N CYS A 122 -9.20 -3.90 -1.36
CA CYS A 122 -8.29 -3.39 -0.34
C CYS A 122 -8.38 -4.25 0.92
N PHE A 123 -7.26 -4.80 1.39
CA PHE A 123 -7.17 -5.58 2.62
C PHE A 123 -6.39 -4.79 3.68
N TYR A 124 -6.96 -4.73 4.88
CA TYR A 124 -6.46 -3.92 5.99
C TYR A 124 -5.94 -4.83 7.09
N ASP A 125 -4.79 -5.44 6.81
CA ASP A 125 -4.17 -6.42 7.68
C ASP A 125 -3.30 -5.77 8.76
N GLU A 126 -2.97 -6.52 9.80
CA GLU A 126 -2.20 -6.06 10.96
C GLU A 126 -1.01 -6.99 11.21
N GLU A 127 -0.09 -6.55 12.05
CA GLU A 127 0.97 -7.39 12.60
C GLU A 127 0.43 -8.19 13.79
N GLY A 128 0.79 -9.46 13.84
CA GLY A 128 0.60 -10.33 14.99
C GLY A 128 1.80 -10.32 15.92
N THR A 129 2.01 -11.44 16.60
CA THR A 129 3.17 -11.64 17.48
C THR A 129 4.47 -11.54 16.70
N ASP A 130 5.50 -10.94 17.32
CA ASP A 130 6.84 -10.74 16.75
C ASP A 130 6.84 -9.98 15.40
N HIS A 131 5.88 -9.06 15.23
CA HIS A 131 5.69 -8.26 14.02
C HIS A 131 5.38 -9.08 12.76
N VAL A 132 5.01 -10.35 12.89
CA VAL A 132 4.65 -11.19 11.74
C VAL A 132 3.30 -10.76 11.19
N PRO A 133 3.21 -10.35 9.91
CA PRO A 133 1.94 -9.96 9.32
C PRO A 133 0.92 -11.09 9.29
N VAL A 134 -0.33 -10.77 9.62
CA VAL A 134 -1.43 -11.74 9.67
C VAL A 134 -2.67 -11.20 8.97
N ARG A 135 -3.39 -12.10 8.27
CA ARG A 135 -4.75 -11.86 7.78
C ARG A 135 -5.69 -12.73 8.56
N VAL A 136 -6.51 -12.14 9.40
CA VAL A 136 -7.40 -12.85 10.33
C VAL A 136 -8.77 -12.17 10.43
N GLY A 137 -9.72 -12.84 11.08
CA GLY A 137 -11.06 -12.28 11.35
C GLY A 137 -11.76 -11.79 10.08
N THR A 138 -12.30 -10.58 10.12
CA THR A 138 -13.07 -9.99 9.02
C THR A 138 -12.27 -9.88 7.73
N GLU A 139 -10.96 -9.57 7.79
CA GLU A 139 -10.15 -9.46 6.57
C GLU A 139 -9.93 -10.83 5.91
N LEU A 140 -9.79 -11.90 6.71
CA LEU A 140 -9.73 -13.26 6.17
C LEU A 140 -11.07 -13.67 5.52
N GLU A 141 -12.19 -13.38 6.19
CA GLU A 141 -13.52 -13.65 5.63
C GLU A 141 -13.78 -12.86 4.32
N ARG A 142 -13.32 -11.61 4.25
CA ARG A 142 -13.39 -10.79 3.03
C ARG A 142 -12.55 -11.38 1.91
N PHE A 143 -11.35 -11.84 2.25
CA PHE A 143 -10.45 -12.49 1.30
C PHE A 143 -11.07 -13.77 0.72
N ASP A 144 -11.63 -14.64 1.55
CA ASP A 144 -12.27 -15.87 1.10
C ASP A 144 -13.49 -15.58 0.22
N ARG A 145 -14.30 -14.57 0.54
CA ARG A 145 -15.40 -14.12 -0.32
C ARG A 145 -14.89 -13.62 -1.66
N ALA A 146 -13.88 -12.72 -1.65
CA ALA A 146 -13.31 -12.18 -2.88
C ALA A 146 -12.81 -13.29 -3.82
N LEU A 147 -12.13 -14.30 -3.28
CA LEU A 147 -11.65 -15.43 -4.09
C LEU A 147 -12.76 -16.30 -4.68
N SER A 148 -13.94 -16.32 -4.07
CA SER A 148 -15.11 -17.08 -4.55
C SER A 148 -16.01 -16.27 -5.49
N GLU A 149 -15.79 -14.97 -5.63
CA GLU A 149 -16.61 -14.14 -6.52
C GLU A 149 -16.33 -14.45 -8.00
N GLU A 150 -17.42 -14.65 -8.75
CA GLU A 150 -17.37 -14.68 -10.21
C GLU A 150 -17.39 -13.25 -10.77
N GLY A 151 -16.65 -12.99 -11.83
CA GLY A 151 -16.67 -11.67 -12.48
C GLY A 151 -15.33 -11.23 -13.06
N PRO A 152 -15.05 -9.93 -13.05
CA PRO A 152 -13.79 -9.38 -13.56
C PRO A 152 -12.57 -9.94 -12.84
N LYS A 153 -11.43 -9.98 -13.52
CA LYS A 153 -10.15 -10.27 -12.86
C LYS A 153 -9.91 -9.28 -11.74
N GLN A 154 -9.29 -9.77 -10.67
CA GLN A 154 -9.11 -9.00 -9.44
C GLN A 154 -7.70 -8.43 -9.33
N ILE A 155 -7.62 -7.23 -8.74
CA ILE A 155 -6.39 -6.62 -8.26
C ILE A 155 -6.51 -6.49 -6.74
N HIS A 156 -5.60 -7.10 -6.00
CA HIS A 156 -5.58 -7.04 -4.55
C HIS A 156 -4.53 -6.04 -4.05
N LEU A 157 -4.94 -5.14 -3.17
CA LEU A 157 -4.07 -4.19 -2.49
C LEU A 157 -3.94 -4.59 -1.03
N GLN A 158 -2.73 -4.60 -0.51
CA GLN A 158 -2.40 -4.93 0.87
C GLN A 158 -1.07 -4.27 1.25
N HIS A 159 -0.82 -4.08 2.55
CA HIS A 159 0.46 -3.50 2.96
C HIS A 159 1.60 -4.51 2.90
N TYR A 160 1.39 -5.72 3.42
CA TYR A 160 2.42 -6.75 3.58
C TYR A 160 2.55 -7.67 2.36
N LEU A 161 3.66 -8.42 2.29
CA LEU A 161 3.99 -9.29 1.16
C LEU A 161 3.37 -10.69 1.28
N VAL A 162 2.82 -11.19 0.16
CA VAL A 162 2.60 -12.63 -0.03
C VAL A 162 3.76 -13.28 -0.78
N HIS A 163 4.30 -12.57 -1.78
CA HIS A 163 5.41 -13.02 -2.61
C HIS A 163 6.14 -11.82 -3.24
N PRO A 164 7.47 -11.86 -3.44
CA PRO A 164 8.39 -12.89 -2.96
C PRO A 164 8.56 -12.85 -1.43
N GLU A 165 9.05 -13.94 -0.85
CA GLU A 165 9.33 -14.00 0.58
C GLU A 165 10.55 -13.15 0.93
N HIS A 166 10.39 -12.25 1.90
CA HIS A 166 11.44 -11.40 2.46
C HIS A 166 11.28 -11.29 3.97
N ASN A 167 11.98 -12.18 4.70
CA ASN A 167 11.91 -12.25 6.17
C ASN A 167 13.29 -12.13 6.83
N ARG A 168 14.33 -11.77 6.07
CA ARG A 168 15.67 -11.62 6.64
C ARG A 168 15.76 -10.32 7.43
N GLY A 169 15.93 -10.45 8.73
CA GLY A 169 16.10 -9.31 9.67
C GLY A 169 14.81 -8.71 10.18
N TYR A 170 13.72 -8.74 9.39
CA TYR A 170 12.38 -8.33 9.77
C TYR A 170 11.33 -9.11 8.97
N PRO A 171 10.18 -9.51 9.57
CA PRO A 171 9.17 -10.30 8.88
C PRO A 171 8.29 -9.43 7.97
N HIS A 172 8.73 -9.22 6.72
CA HIS A 172 7.93 -8.47 5.75
C HIS A 172 6.78 -9.26 5.11
N THR A 173 6.87 -10.59 5.19
CA THR A 173 5.95 -11.52 4.52
C THR A 173 4.99 -12.13 5.52
N TYR A 174 3.72 -12.32 5.12
CA TYR A 174 2.73 -12.95 5.99
C TYR A 174 3.23 -14.29 6.56
N GLY A 175 2.95 -14.57 7.81
CA GLY A 175 3.23 -15.85 8.43
C GLY A 175 2.52 -17.02 7.72
N THR A 176 1.41 -16.74 7.03
CA THR A 176 0.64 -17.69 6.23
C THR A 176 0.80 -17.49 4.72
N ALA A 177 1.92 -16.89 4.27
CA ALA A 177 2.13 -16.50 2.87
C ALA A 177 1.95 -17.65 1.88
N ASP A 178 2.45 -18.85 2.20
CA ASP A 178 2.29 -20.02 1.33
C ASP A 178 0.81 -20.41 1.15
N TRP A 179 0.03 -20.36 2.24
CA TRP A 179 -1.40 -20.64 2.17
C TRP A 179 -2.15 -19.57 1.38
N LEU A 180 -1.85 -18.29 1.62
CA LEU A 180 -2.42 -17.15 0.86
C LEU A 180 -2.10 -17.31 -0.62
N LYS A 181 -0.84 -17.57 -0.98
CA LYS A 181 -0.39 -17.77 -2.35
C LYS A 181 -1.13 -18.91 -3.05
N GLN A 182 -1.24 -20.07 -2.39
CA GLN A 182 -1.97 -21.21 -2.92
C GLN A 182 -3.47 -20.92 -3.11
N SER A 183 -4.09 -20.19 -2.18
CA SER A 183 -5.50 -19.82 -2.27
C SER A 183 -5.75 -18.85 -3.44
N LEU A 184 -4.89 -17.85 -3.61
CA LEU A 184 -4.91 -16.93 -4.75
C LEU A 184 -4.77 -17.68 -6.09
N GLN A 185 -3.82 -18.61 -6.18
CA GLN A 185 -3.58 -19.39 -7.40
C GLN A 185 -4.76 -20.32 -7.72
N ARG A 186 -5.34 -20.96 -6.70
CA ARG A 186 -6.50 -21.87 -6.89
C ARG A 186 -7.75 -21.14 -7.35
N SER A 187 -7.98 -19.91 -6.90
CA SER A 187 -9.14 -19.12 -7.34
C SER A 187 -9.09 -18.81 -8.84
N GLY A 188 -7.89 -18.63 -9.39
CA GLY A 188 -7.70 -18.22 -10.78
C GLY A 188 -8.23 -16.83 -11.11
N ASN A 189 -8.78 -16.10 -10.15
CA ASN A 189 -9.43 -14.80 -10.35
C ASN A 189 -8.48 -13.62 -10.22
N VAL A 190 -7.39 -13.77 -9.44
CA VAL A 190 -6.47 -12.67 -9.13
C VAL A 190 -5.42 -12.54 -10.22
N HIS A 191 -5.23 -11.31 -10.70
CA HIS A 191 -4.29 -10.97 -11.75
C HIS A 191 -3.04 -10.25 -11.22
N LEU A 192 -3.22 -9.36 -10.24
CA LEU A 192 -2.16 -8.51 -9.71
C LEU A 192 -2.33 -8.30 -8.20
N LEU A 193 -1.24 -8.43 -7.43
CA LEU A 193 -1.13 -7.98 -6.04
C LEU A 193 -0.17 -6.80 -5.98
N LEU A 194 -0.59 -5.75 -5.27
CA LEU A 194 0.23 -4.58 -4.98
C LEU A 194 0.43 -4.47 -3.46
N SER A 195 1.68 -4.39 -3.04
CA SER A 195 2.08 -4.31 -1.63
C SER A 195 3.09 -3.18 -1.38
N GLY A 196 3.28 -2.79 -0.14
CA GLY A 196 4.34 -1.90 0.36
C GLY A 196 5.29 -2.63 1.29
N HIS A 197 5.65 -2.00 2.42
CA HIS A 197 6.34 -2.56 3.57
C HIS A 197 7.79 -3.01 3.33
N TYR A 198 8.12 -3.59 2.20
CA TYR A 198 9.49 -3.98 1.86
C TYR A 198 10.19 -2.85 1.10
N HIS A 199 10.92 -2.01 1.82
CA HIS A 199 11.50 -0.76 1.34
C HIS A 199 12.31 -0.83 0.03
N PRO A 200 13.08 -1.90 -0.25
CA PRO A 200 13.75 -2.03 -1.56
C PRO A 200 12.81 -2.14 -2.75
N GLY A 201 11.56 -2.60 -2.50
CA GLY A 201 10.57 -2.83 -3.55
C GLY A 201 10.87 -4.02 -4.47
N VAL A 202 9.84 -4.47 -5.18
CA VAL A 202 9.92 -5.49 -6.22
C VAL A 202 9.03 -5.03 -7.37
N LEU A 203 9.61 -4.78 -8.54
CA LEU A 203 8.86 -4.12 -9.62
C LEU A 203 7.66 -4.95 -10.10
N SER A 204 7.88 -6.18 -10.43
CA SER A 204 6.85 -7.19 -10.70
C SER A 204 7.50 -8.56 -10.88
N GLN A 205 6.94 -9.57 -10.23
CA GLN A 205 7.30 -10.97 -10.44
C GLN A 205 6.03 -11.77 -10.74
N LYS A 206 6.07 -12.64 -11.75
CA LYS A 206 4.95 -13.49 -12.11
C LYS A 206 5.17 -14.90 -11.58
N GLU A 207 4.24 -15.38 -10.76
CA GLU A 207 4.22 -16.75 -10.24
C GLU A 207 2.80 -17.29 -10.18
N GLY A 208 2.59 -18.53 -10.63
CA GLY A 208 1.27 -19.16 -10.64
C GLY A 208 0.20 -18.40 -11.42
N GLY A 209 0.59 -17.64 -12.44
CA GLY A 209 -0.32 -16.81 -13.23
C GLY A 209 -0.58 -15.41 -12.69
N ILE A 210 -0.15 -15.11 -11.46
CA ILE A 210 -0.38 -13.86 -10.75
C ILE A 210 0.88 -12.99 -10.80
N HIS A 211 0.72 -11.69 -10.97
CA HIS A 211 1.78 -10.70 -10.81
C HIS A 211 1.81 -10.19 -9.37
N TYR A 212 2.98 -10.25 -8.74
CA TYR A 212 3.25 -9.71 -7.40
C TYR A 212 4.19 -8.52 -7.54
N ALA A 213 3.82 -7.39 -6.99
CA ALA A 213 4.61 -6.18 -7.06
C ALA A 213 4.61 -5.45 -5.70
N VAL A 214 5.76 -4.90 -5.34
CA VAL A 214 5.96 -4.20 -4.06
C VAL A 214 6.52 -2.83 -4.39
N ALA A 215 5.82 -1.76 -3.98
CA ALA A 215 6.36 -0.41 -4.12
C ALA A 215 7.55 -0.24 -3.17
N PRO A 216 8.64 0.40 -3.62
CA PRO A 216 9.72 0.78 -2.71
C PRO A 216 9.26 1.89 -1.77
N ALA A 217 9.94 2.03 -0.63
CA ALA A 217 9.65 3.10 0.29
C ALA A 217 9.87 4.47 -0.35
N PHE A 218 8.78 5.20 -0.51
CA PHE A 218 8.83 6.53 -1.13
C PHE A 218 9.58 7.55 -0.28
N CYS A 219 9.61 7.36 1.04
CA CYS A 219 10.35 8.22 1.97
C CYS A 219 11.87 8.15 1.80
N GLU A 220 12.41 7.20 1.05
CA GLU A 220 13.85 7.01 0.85
C GLU A 220 14.29 7.48 -0.55
N ALA A 221 15.43 8.18 -0.60
CA ALA A 221 15.96 8.62 -1.89
C ALA A 221 16.32 7.41 -2.78
N PRO A 222 16.06 7.46 -4.07
CA PRO A 222 15.64 8.60 -4.89
C PRO A 222 14.11 8.75 -5.03
N HIS A 223 13.32 8.45 -4.00
CA HIS A 223 11.87 8.61 -3.94
C HIS A 223 11.15 7.92 -5.10
N ARG A 224 11.34 6.58 -5.15
CA ARG A 224 10.77 5.76 -6.23
C ARG A 224 9.33 5.39 -5.97
N PHE A 225 8.60 5.24 -7.07
CA PHE A 225 7.25 4.70 -7.11
C PHE A 225 7.04 3.98 -8.44
N ALA A 226 5.92 3.29 -8.63
CA ALA A 226 5.73 2.46 -9.80
C ALA A 226 4.58 2.94 -10.70
N LEU A 227 4.71 2.63 -11.98
CA LEU A 227 3.64 2.67 -12.95
C LEU A 227 3.46 1.28 -13.55
N TYR A 228 2.21 0.81 -13.59
CA TYR A 228 1.84 -0.43 -14.26
C TYR A 228 0.92 -0.13 -15.44
N GLU A 229 1.18 -0.79 -16.56
CA GLU A 229 0.24 -0.92 -17.67
C GLU A 229 -0.36 -2.33 -17.58
N CYS A 230 -1.65 -2.39 -17.20
CA CYS A 230 -2.35 -3.61 -16.87
C CYS A 230 -3.40 -3.92 -17.95
N GLU A 231 -3.26 -5.06 -18.59
CA GLU A 231 -4.18 -5.67 -19.54
C GLU A 231 -4.59 -7.06 -19.00
N GLU A 232 -5.64 -7.66 -19.52
CA GLU A 232 -6.16 -8.95 -19.02
C GLU A 232 -5.10 -10.06 -18.92
N ASN A 233 -4.12 -10.07 -19.82
CA ASN A 233 -3.10 -11.13 -19.89
C ASN A 233 -1.67 -10.62 -19.68
N ARG A 234 -1.49 -9.33 -19.42
CA ARG A 234 -0.17 -8.71 -19.37
C ARG A 234 -0.12 -7.59 -18.32
N VAL A 235 0.96 -7.58 -17.56
CA VAL A 235 1.34 -6.45 -16.73
C VAL A 235 2.74 -6.00 -17.15
N GLN A 236 2.86 -4.75 -17.55
CA GLN A 236 4.15 -4.08 -17.73
C GLN A 236 4.35 -3.14 -16.56
N ALA A 237 5.57 -3.04 -16.07
CA ALA A 237 5.87 -2.23 -14.91
C ALA A 237 7.16 -1.43 -15.13
N ARG A 238 7.22 -0.21 -14.61
CA ARG A 238 8.42 0.60 -14.56
C ARG A 238 8.48 1.46 -13.31
N TRP A 239 9.71 1.72 -12.85
CA TRP A 239 9.93 2.70 -11.80
C TRP A 239 9.84 4.12 -12.34
N LEU A 240 9.24 4.97 -11.56
CA LEU A 240 9.33 6.42 -11.64
C LEU A 240 10.07 6.92 -10.39
N GLN A 241 10.54 8.14 -10.42
CA GLN A 241 11.16 8.79 -9.27
C GLN A 241 10.94 10.30 -9.31
N VAL A 242 11.06 10.95 -8.16
CA VAL A 242 11.12 12.40 -8.00
C VAL A 242 12.40 12.77 -7.25
N ASP A 243 13.09 13.78 -7.74
CA ASP A 243 14.32 14.29 -7.12
C ASP A 243 14.00 15.20 -5.92
#